data_97996dc60ed984a8d0f1e104e83559a0
#
_entry.id   97996dc60ed984a8d0f1e104e83559a0
#
_cell.length_a   1.000
_cell.length_b   1.000
_cell.length_c   1.000
_cell.angle_alpha   90.00
_cell.angle_beta   90.00
_cell.angle_gamma   90.00
#
_symmetry.space_group_name_H-M   'P 1'
#
loop_
_entity.id
_entity.type
_entity.pdbx_description
1 polymer ?
#
loop_
_entity_poly.entity_id
_entity_poly.type
_entity_poly.pdbx_seq_one_letter_code
_entity_poly.pdbx_strand_id
1 'polypeptide(L)'
;MYFIILEAAPRRTHPRYDELGGAFAACWVATDDAATAEREARSVLADAGWDAKSVDEHYPVDRERYLGNAESLGWYDKATVDGVYINLNPWPRKRRRGKAGDAEPAT
;
A
#
# COMPACT_ATOMS: atom_id res chain seq x y z
N MET A 1 -13.71 -11.32 1.26
CA MET A 1 -12.48 -10.57 0.91
C MET A 1 -12.73 -9.08 1.00
N TYR A 2 -11.88 -8.37 1.67
CA TYR A 2 -11.98 -6.91 1.78
C TYR A 2 -10.79 -6.26 1.09
N PHE A 3 -11.07 -5.25 0.28
CA PHE A 3 -10.05 -4.49 -0.43
C PHE A 3 -9.90 -3.11 0.22
N ILE A 4 -8.66 -2.72 0.50
CA ILE A 4 -8.34 -1.43 1.12
C ILE A 4 -7.18 -0.79 0.37
N ILE A 5 -7.27 0.49 0.10
CA ILE A 5 -6.12 1.28 -0.34
C ILE A 5 -5.73 2.21 0.79
N LEU A 6 -4.48 2.10 1.21
CA LEU A 6 -3.89 2.93 2.25
C LEU A 6 -2.75 3.76 1.67
N GLU A 7 -2.66 5.00 2.10
CA GLU A 7 -1.44 5.76 1.88
C GLU A 7 -0.48 5.45 3.02
N ALA A 8 0.79 5.20 2.70
CA ALA A 8 1.80 4.81 3.67
C ALA A 8 3.07 5.63 3.48
N ALA A 9 3.82 5.78 4.55
CA ALA A 9 5.14 6.43 4.54
C ALA A 9 6.17 5.46 5.09
N PRO A 10 7.41 5.47 4.58
CA PRO A 10 8.44 4.59 5.12
C PRO A 10 8.82 5.03 6.53
N ARG A 11 9.04 4.07 7.41
CA ARG A 11 9.57 4.34 8.74
C ARG A 11 11.04 4.71 8.62
N ARG A 12 11.56 5.46 9.59
CA ARG A 12 12.97 5.84 9.61
C ARG A 12 13.90 4.63 9.56
N THR A 13 13.44 3.51 10.09
CA THR A 13 14.20 2.26 10.09
C THR A 13 14.13 1.49 8.78
N HIS A 14 13.31 1.94 7.84
CA HIS A 14 13.22 1.29 6.53
C HIS A 14 14.55 1.42 5.80
N PRO A 15 15.10 0.32 5.22
CA PRO A 15 16.41 0.37 4.56
C PRO A 15 16.53 1.42 3.45
N ARG A 16 15.41 1.75 2.82
CA ARG A 16 15.38 2.71 1.73
C ARG A 16 14.69 4.01 2.10
N TYR A 17 14.71 4.34 3.39
CA TYR A 17 14.02 5.53 3.89
C TYR A 17 14.36 6.80 3.10
N ASP A 18 15.64 6.99 2.79
CA ASP A 18 16.10 8.20 2.11
C ASP A 18 15.66 8.29 0.65
N GLU A 19 15.29 7.15 0.06
CA GLU A 19 14.89 7.09 -1.36
C GLU A 19 13.38 7.19 -1.55
N LEU A 20 12.61 6.83 -0.51
CA LEU A 20 11.17 6.67 -0.62
C LEU A 20 10.42 7.86 -0.05
N GLY A 21 9.48 8.41 -0.84
CA GLY A 21 8.60 9.48 -0.38
C GLY A 21 7.35 8.92 0.30
N GLY A 22 6.85 7.81 -0.22
CA GLY A 22 5.64 7.16 0.28
C GLY A 22 5.21 6.06 -0.65
N ALA A 23 4.04 5.50 -0.40
CA ALA A 23 3.45 4.49 -1.28
C ALA A 23 1.94 4.45 -1.10
N PHE A 24 1.25 4.04 -2.16
CA PHE A 24 -0.12 3.56 -2.03
C PHE A 24 -0.05 2.04 -1.89
N ALA A 25 -0.71 1.52 -0.87
CA ALA A 25 -0.76 0.09 -0.59
C ALA A 25 -2.16 -0.42 -0.93
N ALA A 26 -2.25 -1.22 -1.99
CA ALA A 26 -3.49 -1.91 -2.34
C ALA A 26 -3.49 -3.25 -1.63
N CYS A 27 -4.42 -3.44 -0.70
CA CYS A 27 -4.43 -4.58 0.21
C CYS A 27 -5.68 -5.42 0.00
N TRP A 28 -5.49 -6.72 -0.15
CA TRP A 28 -6.58 -7.70 -0.13
C TRP A 28 -6.47 -8.48 1.18
N VAL A 29 -7.53 -8.46 1.97
CA VAL A 29 -7.56 -9.11 3.29
C VAL A 29 -8.71 -10.11 3.32
N ALA A 30 -8.41 -11.35 3.70
CA ALA A 30 -9.39 -12.44 3.72
C ALA A 30 -10.29 -12.35 4.94
N THR A 31 -11.16 -11.35 4.96
CA THR A 31 -12.13 -11.11 6.01
C THR A 31 -13.34 -10.37 5.42
N ASP A 32 -14.47 -10.44 6.10
CA ASP A 32 -15.66 -9.68 5.73
C ASP A 32 -15.85 -8.45 6.62
N ASP A 33 -14.96 -8.25 7.59
CA ASP A 33 -15.07 -7.17 8.56
C ASP A 33 -14.09 -6.04 8.23
N ALA A 34 -14.63 -4.84 7.98
CA ALA A 34 -13.83 -3.69 7.58
C ALA A 34 -12.77 -3.32 8.63
N ALA A 35 -13.12 -3.33 9.91
CA ALA A 35 -12.18 -2.97 10.97
C ALA A 35 -11.04 -3.99 11.07
N THR A 36 -11.37 -5.26 10.93
CA THR A 36 -10.37 -6.33 10.93
C THR A 36 -9.45 -6.18 9.73
N ALA A 37 -10.02 -5.90 8.55
CA ALA A 37 -9.23 -5.72 7.32
C ALA A 37 -8.22 -4.59 7.47
N GLU A 38 -8.65 -3.46 8.01
CA GLU A 38 -7.76 -2.32 8.21
C GLU A 38 -6.65 -2.64 9.20
N ARG A 39 -6.99 -3.28 10.32
CA ARG A 39 -6.01 -3.66 11.35
C ARG A 39 -4.95 -4.62 10.79
N GLU A 40 -5.40 -5.63 10.03
CA GLU A 40 -4.49 -6.61 9.44
C GLU A 40 -3.56 -5.95 8.41
N ALA A 41 -4.11 -5.11 7.54
CA ALA A 41 -3.31 -4.41 6.53
C ALA A 41 -2.27 -3.50 7.19
N ARG A 42 -2.66 -2.74 8.21
CA ARG A 42 -1.73 -1.87 8.94
C ARG A 42 -0.62 -2.66 9.61
N SER A 43 -0.96 -3.82 10.17
CA SER A 43 0.02 -4.69 10.84
C SER A 43 1.07 -5.21 9.86
N VAL A 44 0.64 -5.69 8.70
CA VAL A 44 1.56 -6.20 7.67
C VAL A 44 2.46 -5.09 7.15
N LEU A 45 1.89 -3.90 6.93
CA LEU A 45 2.68 -2.73 6.50
C LEU A 45 3.73 -2.35 7.55
N ALA A 46 3.34 -2.35 8.82
CA ALA A 46 4.26 -2.02 9.92
C ALA A 46 5.43 -3.00 9.95
N ASP A 47 5.16 -4.30 9.80
CA ASP A 47 6.18 -5.33 9.78
C ASP A 47 7.14 -5.17 8.59
N ALA A 48 6.66 -4.59 7.52
CA ALA A 48 7.46 -4.35 6.31
C ALA A 48 8.19 -2.99 6.34
N GLY A 49 8.07 -2.23 7.42
CA GLY A 49 8.79 -0.96 7.58
C GLY A 49 8.01 0.27 7.14
N TRP A 50 6.67 0.18 7.08
CA TRP A 50 5.82 1.28 6.64
C TRP A 50 4.85 1.72 7.73
N ASP A 51 4.60 3.02 7.78
CA ASP A 51 3.54 3.59 8.61
C ASP A 51 2.34 3.90 7.73
N ALA A 52 1.22 3.24 7.99
CA ALA A 52 -0.02 3.53 7.31
C ALA A 52 -0.55 4.88 7.78
N LYS A 53 -0.93 5.75 6.85
CA LYS A 53 -1.39 7.11 7.16
C LYS A 53 -2.90 7.21 7.10
N SER A 54 -3.47 7.05 5.92
CA SER A 54 -4.90 7.23 5.71
C SER A 54 -5.46 6.12 4.84
N VAL A 55 -6.74 5.84 5.04
CA VAL A 55 -7.49 4.93 4.18
C VAL A 55 -8.12 5.77 3.07
N ASP A 56 -7.74 5.50 1.83
CA ASP A 56 -8.30 6.20 0.67
C ASP A 56 -9.60 5.55 0.21
N GLU A 57 -9.62 4.21 0.16
CA GLU A 57 -10.78 3.44 -0.26
C GLU A 57 -10.84 2.14 0.52
N HIS A 58 -12.06 1.66 0.77
CA HIS A 58 -12.27 0.33 1.32
C HIS A 58 -13.65 -0.19 0.93
N TYR A 59 -13.73 -1.44 0.52
CA TYR A 59 -15.01 -2.08 0.18
C TYR A 59 -14.81 -3.59 0.04
N PRO A 60 -15.88 -4.37 0.22
CA PRO A 60 -15.80 -5.82 0.01
C PRO A 60 -15.68 -6.13 -1.49
N VAL A 61 -14.98 -7.20 -1.80
CA VAL A 61 -14.81 -7.68 -3.17
C VAL A 61 -14.96 -9.19 -3.20
N ASP A 62 -15.31 -9.71 -4.38
CA ASP A 62 -15.33 -11.14 -4.61
C ASP A 62 -14.42 -11.49 -5.79
N ARG A 63 -14.20 -12.78 -5.98
CA ARG A 63 -13.27 -13.28 -6.99
C ARG A 63 -13.70 -12.95 -8.40
N GLU A 64 -15.01 -12.89 -8.63
CA GLU A 64 -15.55 -12.62 -9.95
C GLU A 64 -15.11 -11.27 -10.52
N ARG A 65 -14.91 -10.29 -9.64
CA ARG A 65 -14.45 -8.96 -10.02
C ARG A 65 -13.13 -8.99 -10.80
N TYR A 66 -12.32 -10.02 -10.58
CA TYR A 66 -10.96 -10.09 -11.12
C TYR A 66 -10.78 -11.10 -12.24
N LEU A 67 -11.84 -11.79 -12.66
CA LEU A 67 -11.73 -12.85 -13.68
C LEU A 67 -11.16 -12.37 -15.01
N GLY A 68 -11.33 -11.09 -15.34
CA GLY A 68 -10.80 -10.52 -16.57
C GLY A 68 -9.36 -10.04 -16.51
N ASN A 69 -8.70 -10.17 -15.34
CA ASN A 69 -7.34 -9.69 -15.15
C ASN A 69 -6.52 -10.70 -14.36
N ALA A 70 -5.64 -11.42 -15.06
CA ALA A 70 -4.87 -12.51 -14.48
C ALA A 70 -3.98 -12.06 -13.33
N GLU A 71 -3.41 -10.86 -13.42
CA GLU A 71 -2.53 -10.35 -12.35
C GLU A 71 -3.31 -10.06 -11.07
N SER A 72 -4.41 -9.32 -11.19
CA SER A 72 -5.25 -9.00 -10.01
C SER A 72 -5.88 -10.25 -9.42
N LEU A 73 -6.26 -11.20 -10.26
CA LEU A 73 -6.80 -12.47 -9.80
C LEU A 73 -5.77 -13.24 -9.00
N GLY A 74 -4.50 -13.21 -9.43
CA GLY A 74 -3.40 -13.82 -8.70
C GLY A 74 -3.23 -13.22 -7.32
N TRP A 75 -3.36 -11.88 -7.19
CA TRP A 75 -3.29 -11.20 -5.90
C TRP A 75 -4.44 -11.60 -4.98
N TYR A 76 -5.65 -11.67 -5.53
CA TYR A 76 -6.82 -12.14 -4.78
C TYR A 76 -6.61 -13.57 -4.26
N ASP A 77 -6.17 -14.46 -5.13
CA ASP A 77 -5.95 -15.86 -4.76
C ASP A 77 -4.83 -16.00 -3.74
N LYS A 78 -3.79 -15.19 -3.83
CA LYS A 78 -2.71 -15.19 -2.85
C LYS A 78 -3.22 -14.73 -1.48
N ALA A 79 -4.04 -13.70 -1.45
CA ALA A 79 -4.64 -13.23 -0.20
C ALA A 79 -5.54 -14.32 0.42
N THR A 80 -6.23 -15.10 -0.40
CA THR A 80 -7.07 -16.20 0.09
C THR A 80 -6.22 -17.25 0.81
N VAL A 81 -5.03 -17.53 0.30
CA VAL A 81 -4.12 -18.53 0.89
C VAL A 81 -3.40 -17.96 2.12
N ASP A 82 -2.86 -16.76 2.00
CA ASP A 82 -1.97 -16.17 3.02
C ASP A 82 -2.71 -15.30 4.05
N GLY A 83 -3.95 -14.96 3.79
CA GLY A 83 -4.76 -14.09 4.66
C GLY A 83 -4.70 -12.62 4.25
N VAL A 84 -3.55 -12.14 3.79
CA VAL A 84 -3.34 -10.76 3.34
C VAL A 84 -2.37 -10.75 2.17
N TYR A 85 -2.69 -9.96 1.16
CA TYR A 85 -1.73 -9.65 0.10
C TYR A 85 -1.71 -8.14 -0.12
N ILE A 86 -0.52 -7.56 -0.20
CA ILE A 86 -0.34 -6.13 -0.39
C ILE A 86 0.51 -5.87 -1.62
N ASN A 87 -0.01 -5.02 -2.50
CA ASN A 87 0.73 -4.52 -3.66
C ASN A 87 1.10 -3.07 -3.39
N LEU A 88 2.39 -2.80 -3.21
CA LEU A 88 2.90 -1.46 -2.93
C LEU A 88 3.23 -0.74 -4.23
N ASN A 89 2.79 0.52 -4.32
CA ASN A 89 3.10 1.40 -5.43
C ASN A 89 3.83 2.62 -4.85
N PRO A 90 5.15 2.53 -4.70
CA PRO A 90 5.93 3.60 -4.06
C PRO A 90 6.24 4.74 -5.02
N TRP A 91 6.49 5.90 -4.43
CA TRP A 91 7.04 7.03 -5.19
C TRP A 91 8.32 7.51 -4.52
N PRO A 92 9.23 8.13 -5.30
CA PRO A 92 10.51 8.58 -4.75
C PRO A 92 10.33 9.77 -3.82
N ARG A 93 11.27 9.92 -2.89
CA ARG A 93 11.32 11.09 -2.02
C ARG A 93 11.72 12.30 -2.85
N LYS A 94 10.98 13.40 -2.70
CA LYS A 94 11.34 14.66 -3.37
C LYS A 94 12.60 15.23 -2.72
N ARG A 95 13.51 15.73 -3.54
CA ARG A 95 14.66 16.46 -3.04
C ARG A 95 14.21 17.80 -2.52
N ARG A 96 14.81 18.14 -1.48
CA ARG A 96 14.66 19.49 -1.02
C ARG A 96 15.43 20.40 -1.91
N ARG A 97 15.44 21.44 -2.06
CA ARG A 97 16.09 22.27 -2.68
C ARG A 97 16.45 23.26 -2.25
N GLY A 98 17.01 23.12 -1.86
CA GLY A 98 17.13 23.88 -1.45
C GLY A 98 17.53 24.19 -2.09
N LYS A 99 17.86 24.10 -2.25
CA LYS A 99 17.75 24.20 -2.87
C LYS A 99 17.38 24.36 -3.83
N ALA A 100 17.53 24.80 -4.05
CA ALA A 100 16.93 25.00 -4.87
C ALA A 100 16.84 24.79 -5.68
N GLY A 101 17.06 24.73 -5.87
CA GLY A 101 16.48 24.69 -6.48
C GLY A 101 16.47 24.14 -7.03
N ASP A 102 16.47 23.81 -6.77
CA ASP A 102 16.04 23.38 -7.15
C ASP A 102 15.45 23.29 -7.78
N ALA A 103 15.52 23.51 -7.97
CA ALA A 103 14.66 23.55 -8.41
C ALA A 103 14.31 23.52 -9.13
N GLU A 104 14.29 23.51 -9.31
CA GLU A 104 13.65 23.61 -9.79
C GLU A 104 13.21 23.60 -10.39
N PRO A 105 13.39 23.78 -10.59
CA PRO A 105 12.71 24.01 -11.24
C PRO A 105 12.41 24.14 -11.71
N ALA A 106 12.57 24.33 -11.81
CA ALA A 106 11.91 24.56 -11.99
C ALA A 106 11.72 24.66 -12.32
N THR A 107 11.89 24.74 -12.29
CA THR A 107 11.41 24.94 -12.44
C THR A 107 11.37 25.01 -12.49
#